data_aa7d5df85bd2c39604869f299a39d6c8
#
_entry.id   aa7d5df85bd2c39604869f299a39d6c8
#
_cell.length_a   1.000
_cell.length_b   1.000
_cell.length_c   1.000
_cell.angle_alpha   90.00
_cell.angle_beta   90.00
_cell.angle_gamma   90.00
#
_symmetry.space_group_name_H-M   'P 1'
#
loop_
_entity.id
_entity.type
_entity.pdbx_description
1 polymer ?
#
loop_
_entity_poly.entity_id
_entity_poly.type
_entity_poly.pdbx_seq_one_letter_code
_entity_poly.pdbx_strand_id
1 'polypeptide(L)'
;MNRMLILYIFLLLCGTVSAQQTVEWNDLQPLTDDAHRTVYYKKDSKRPLQGKYRIIRGLDEEHVKLSDGMINGDYHRYRDGVLRESGIYVKGKRNGTFTEYYQDGVTPRKETPILQG
;
A
#
# COMPACT_ATOMS: atom_id res chain seq x y z
N MET A 1 10.05 38.83 12.93
CA MET A 1 8.78 38.17 13.25
C MET A 1 8.04 37.64 12.06
N ASN A 2 7.85 38.44 11.02
CA ASN A 2 7.15 38.00 9.81
C ASN A 2 7.83 36.85 9.10
N ARG A 3 9.15 36.72 9.24
CA ARG A 3 9.90 35.62 8.62
C ARG A 3 9.55 34.29 9.23
N MET A 4 9.31 34.23 10.52
CA MET A 4 8.98 32.98 11.18
C MET A 4 7.57 32.50 10.81
N LEU A 5 6.64 33.43 10.65
CA LEU A 5 5.28 33.10 10.22
C LEU A 5 5.26 32.55 8.80
N ILE A 6 6.03 33.12 7.89
CA ILE A 6 6.10 32.68 6.51
C ILE A 6 6.72 31.28 6.43
N LEU A 7 7.78 31.04 7.19
CA LEU A 7 8.40 29.72 7.28
C LEU A 7 7.45 28.67 7.84
N TYR A 8 6.66 29.06 8.81
CA TYR A 8 5.70 28.15 9.43
C TYR A 8 4.58 27.74 8.46
N ILE A 9 4.09 28.70 7.69
CA ILE A 9 3.09 28.43 6.66
C ILE A 9 3.65 27.51 5.58
N PHE A 10 4.90 27.73 5.19
CA PHE A 10 5.57 26.91 4.20
C PHE A 10 5.73 25.47 4.70
N LEU A 11 6.10 25.29 5.96
CA LEU A 11 6.19 23.95 6.58
C LEU A 11 4.83 23.25 6.62
N LEU A 12 3.76 23.99 6.90
CA LEU A 12 2.42 23.42 6.89
C LEU A 12 2.01 22.95 5.51
N LEU A 13 2.37 23.68 4.46
CA LEU A 13 2.09 23.26 3.09
C LEU A 13 2.87 22.00 2.72
N CYS A 14 4.13 21.92 3.14
CA CYS A 14 4.93 20.70 2.92
C CYS A 14 4.41 19.53 3.74
N GLY A 15 3.84 19.77 4.91
CA GLY A 15 3.27 18.74 5.76
C GLY A 15 2.01 18.11 5.24
N THR A 16 1.40 18.64 4.16
CA THR A 16 0.21 18.04 3.56
C THR A 16 0.53 16.87 2.63
N VAL A 17 1.79 16.68 2.26
CA VAL A 17 2.19 15.57 1.42
C VAL A 17 2.19 14.29 2.24
N SER A 18 1.37 13.32 1.79
CA SER A 18 1.26 12.04 2.47
C SER A 18 2.53 11.21 2.26
N ALA A 19 3.27 10.97 3.33
CA ALA A 19 4.46 10.13 3.28
C ALA A 19 4.09 8.67 3.44
N GLN A 20 4.87 7.78 2.82
CA GLN A 20 4.72 6.33 2.99
C GLN A 20 5.17 5.95 4.39
N GLN A 21 4.33 5.19 5.09
CA GLN A 21 4.64 4.67 6.41
C GLN A 21 5.10 3.21 6.28
N THR A 22 5.98 2.79 7.18
CA THR A 22 6.46 1.41 7.22
C THR A 22 5.80 0.68 8.37
N VAL A 23 5.31 -0.52 8.12
CA VAL A 23 4.70 -1.37 9.14
C VAL A 23 5.12 -2.81 8.92
N GLU A 24 5.38 -3.53 10.02
CA GLU A 24 5.66 -4.97 9.98
C GLU A 24 4.35 -5.74 9.90
N TRP A 25 4.35 -6.81 9.11
CA TRP A 25 3.18 -7.68 8.99
C TRP A 25 2.67 -8.16 10.36
N ASN A 26 3.61 -8.46 11.27
CA ASN A 26 3.25 -8.97 12.59
C ASN A 26 2.55 -7.94 13.49
N ASP A 27 2.62 -6.66 13.12
CA ASP A 27 1.94 -5.60 13.84
C ASP A 27 0.56 -5.30 13.27
N LEU A 28 0.17 -6.02 12.23
CA LEU A 28 -1.13 -5.88 11.59
C LEU A 28 -2.11 -6.94 12.05
N GLN A 29 -3.37 -6.58 12.02
CA GLN A 29 -4.48 -7.51 12.22
C GLN A 29 -5.40 -7.40 11.01
N PRO A 30 -5.19 -8.22 9.98
CA PRO A 30 -6.10 -8.23 8.84
C PRO A 30 -7.38 -8.96 9.19
N LEU A 31 -8.50 -8.35 8.84
CA LEU A 31 -9.82 -8.95 9.02
C LEU A 31 -10.51 -9.04 7.67
N THR A 32 -11.33 -10.05 7.51
CA THR A 32 -12.10 -10.25 6.28
C THR A 32 -13.52 -9.78 6.50
N ASP A 33 -14.02 -8.92 5.62
CA ASP A 33 -15.39 -8.43 5.69
C ASP A 33 -16.39 -9.39 5.00
N ASP A 34 -17.68 -9.03 4.99
CA ASP A 34 -18.74 -9.88 4.43
C ASP A 34 -18.57 -10.08 2.92
N ALA A 35 -17.88 -9.18 2.24
CA ALA A 35 -17.64 -9.29 0.80
C ALA A 35 -16.30 -9.99 0.50
N HIS A 36 -15.71 -10.66 1.48
CA HIS A 36 -14.42 -11.36 1.38
C HIS A 36 -13.26 -10.43 1.05
N ARG A 37 -13.34 -9.16 1.46
CA ARG A 37 -12.26 -8.21 1.30
C ARG A 37 -11.45 -8.13 2.57
N THR A 38 -10.13 -7.97 2.43
CA THR A 38 -9.26 -7.80 3.58
C THR A 38 -9.24 -6.33 4.01
N VAL A 39 -9.46 -6.12 5.31
CA VAL A 39 -9.40 -4.80 5.93
C VAL A 39 -8.27 -4.83 6.95
N TYR A 40 -7.29 -3.94 6.80
CA TYR A 40 -6.11 -3.93 7.65
C TYR A 40 -6.26 -2.96 8.81
N TYR A 41 -5.95 -3.48 9.99
CA TYR A 41 -5.87 -2.73 11.24
C TYR A 41 -4.50 -2.95 11.86
N LYS A 42 -4.02 -1.99 12.63
CA LYS A 42 -2.94 -2.29 13.57
C LYS A 42 -3.50 -3.10 14.73
N LYS A 43 -2.68 -3.98 15.30
CA LYS A 43 -3.08 -4.70 16.51
C LYS A 43 -3.54 -3.71 17.57
N ASP A 44 -4.60 -4.07 18.29
CA ASP A 44 -5.18 -3.27 19.36
C ASP A 44 -5.77 -1.93 18.92
N SER A 45 -5.92 -1.71 17.64
CA SER A 45 -6.58 -0.52 17.09
C SER A 45 -7.96 -0.88 16.56
N LYS A 46 -8.93 0.00 16.79
CA LYS A 46 -10.27 -0.14 16.27
C LYS A 46 -10.49 0.64 14.98
N ARG A 47 -9.47 1.39 14.56
CA ARG A 47 -9.56 2.19 13.34
C ARG A 47 -8.80 1.51 12.21
N PRO A 48 -9.43 1.37 11.02
CA PRO A 48 -8.72 0.83 9.87
C PRO A 48 -7.60 1.77 9.43
N LEU A 49 -6.58 1.22 8.80
CA LEU A 49 -5.44 1.99 8.34
C LEU A 49 -5.81 2.86 7.15
N GLN A 50 -5.20 4.05 7.10
CA GLN A 50 -5.40 5.02 6.02
C GLN A 50 -4.05 5.51 5.51
N GLY A 51 -3.90 5.59 4.19
CA GLY A 51 -2.73 6.20 3.59
C GLY A 51 -1.80 5.20 2.93
N LYS A 52 -0.60 5.67 2.60
CA LYS A 52 0.40 4.86 1.92
C LYS A 52 1.21 4.07 2.93
N TYR A 53 1.36 2.77 2.66
CA TYR A 53 2.09 1.88 3.55
C TYR A 53 3.07 1.01 2.77
N ARG A 54 4.19 0.76 3.43
CA ARG A 54 5.12 -0.28 3.06
C ARG A 54 5.00 -1.37 4.11
N ILE A 55 4.40 -2.49 3.72
CA ILE A 55 4.16 -3.62 4.63
C ILE A 55 5.30 -4.60 4.46
N ILE A 56 6.02 -4.87 5.53
CA ILE A 56 7.20 -5.74 5.49
C ILE A 56 6.86 -7.09 6.11
N ARG A 57 7.17 -8.14 5.35
CA ARG A 57 6.97 -9.52 5.79
C ARG A 57 8.20 -10.33 5.39
N GLY A 58 9.20 -10.37 6.27
CA GLY A 58 10.48 -11.00 5.96
C GLY A 58 11.18 -10.26 4.82
N LEU A 59 11.48 -10.98 3.73
CA LEU A 59 12.10 -10.39 2.55
C LEU A 59 11.10 -9.74 1.60
N ASP A 60 9.81 -9.94 1.84
CA ASP A 60 8.75 -9.37 1.01
C ASP A 60 8.33 -8.00 1.53
N GLU A 61 8.11 -7.08 0.60
CA GLU A 61 7.54 -5.78 0.89
C GLU A 61 6.38 -5.53 -0.06
N GLU A 62 5.25 -5.10 0.50
CA GLU A 62 4.13 -4.66 -0.31
C GLU A 62 3.98 -3.16 -0.17
N HIS A 63 3.99 -2.46 -1.30
CA HIS A 63 3.75 -1.02 -1.34
C HIS A 63 2.31 -0.81 -1.75
N VAL A 64 1.51 -0.27 -0.83
CA VAL A 64 0.06 -0.18 -1.01
C VAL A 64 -0.45 1.17 -0.57
N LYS A 65 -1.61 1.51 -1.07
CA LYS A 65 -2.39 2.62 -0.55
C LYS A 65 -3.64 2.03 0.09
N LEU A 66 -3.86 2.35 1.36
CA LEU A 66 -5.00 1.85 2.11
C LEU A 66 -6.05 2.95 2.24
N SER A 67 -7.29 2.59 1.97
CA SER A 67 -8.46 3.44 2.16
C SER A 67 -9.46 2.66 2.99
N ASP A 68 -9.76 3.16 4.18
CA ASP A 68 -10.58 2.44 5.15
C ASP A 68 -10.08 1.00 5.38
N GLY A 69 -8.77 0.85 5.45
CA GLY A 69 -8.12 -0.43 5.67
C GLY A 69 -8.01 -1.33 4.46
N MET A 70 -8.63 -1.00 3.34
CA MET A 70 -8.60 -1.81 2.13
C MET A 70 -7.57 -1.26 1.14
N ILE A 71 -6.88 -2.16 0.44
CA ILE A 71 -5.96 -1.73 -0.62
C ILE A 71 -6.81 -1.10 -1.73
N ASN A 72 -6.43 0.11 -2.13
CA ASN A 72 -7.15 0.85 -3.16
C ASN A 72 -6.16 1.71 -3.93
N GLY A 73 -5.86 1.33 -5.15
CA GLY A 73 -4.88 1.97 -6.00
C GLY A 73 -3.75 1.04 -6.38
N ASP A 74 -2.61 1.62 -6.69
CA ASP A 74 -1.45 0.86 -7.17
C ASP A 74 -0.94 -0.10 -6.11
N TYR A 75 -0.57 -1.30 -6.58
CA TYR A 75 -0.02 -2.37 -5.76
C TYR A 75 1.31 -2.81 -6.34
N HIS A 76 2.34 -2.87 -5.51
CA HIS A 76 3.64 -3.38 -5.89
C HIS A 76 4.16 -4.30 -4.79
N ARG A 77 4.62 -5.46 -5.18
CA ARG A 77 5.27 -6.39 -4.26
C ARG A 77 6.71 -6.59 -4.67
N TYR A 78 7.59 -6.38 -3.72
CA TYR A 78 9.04 -6.57 -3.89
C TYR A 78 9.49 -7.74 -3.03
N ARG A 79 10.49 -8.46 -3.52
CA ARG A 79 11.17 -9.46 -2.72
C ARG A 79 12.65 -9.19 -2.79
N ASP A 80 13.27 -8.99 -1.62
CA ASP A 80 14.68 -8.62 -1.50
C ASP A 80 15.04 -7.43 -2.40
N GLY A 81 14.16 -6.41 -2.40
CA GLY A 81 14.35 -5.19 -3.16
C GLY A 81 14.02 -5.28 -4.65
N VAL A 82 13.61 -6.46 -5.15
CA VAL A 82 13.32 -6.67 -6.56
C VAL A 82 11.81 -6.75 -6.79
N LEU A 83 11.31 -5.95 -7.73
CA LEU A 83 9.89 -5.96 -8.07
C LEU A 83 9.48 -7.32 -8.62
N ARG A 84 8.48 -7.94 -8.03
CA ARG A 84 8.01 -9.27 -8.41
C ARG A 84 6.57 -9.27 -8.89
N GLU A 85 5.77 -8.32 -8.47
CA GLU A 85 4.37 -8.27 -8.87
C GLU A 85 3.86 -6.83 -8.84
N SER A 86 3.01 -6.47 -9.80
CA SER A 86 2.35 -5.18 -9.82
C SER A 86 0.93 -5.32 -10.33
N GLY A 87 0.08 -4.39 -9.92
CA GLY A 87 -1.30 -4.35 -10.37
C GLY A 87 -2.05 -3.21 -9.70
N ILE A 88 -3.36 -3.27 -9.80
CA ILE A 88 -4.24 -2.28 -9.20
C ILE A 88 -5.31 -2.99 -8.39
N TYR A 89 -5.61 -2.43 -7.22
CA TYR A 89 -6.74 -2.83 -6.40
C TYR A 89 -7.80 -1.75 -6.43
N VAL A 90 -9.05 -2.16 -6.39
CA VAL A 90 -10.17 -1.26 -6.20
C VAL A 90 -10.99 -1.79 -5.02
N LYS A 91 -11.03 -1.00 -3.94
CA LYS A 91 -11.78 -1.33 -2.72
C LYS A 91 -11.52 -2.74 -2.23
N GLY A 92 -10.25 -3.08 -2.11
CA GLY A 92 -9.81 -4.36 -1.55
C GLY A 92 -9.81 -5.53 -2.51
N LYS A 93 -10.13 -5.32 -3.78
CA LYS A 93 -10.18 -6.40 -4.77
C LYS A 93 -9.25 -6.10 -5.93
N ARG A 94 -8.58 -7.13 -6.44
CA ARG A 94 -7.74 -6.99 -7.63
C ARG A 94 -8.58 -6.57 -8.82
N ASN A 95 -8.01 -5.70 -9.64
CA ASN A 95 -8.69 -5.14 -10.81
C ASN A 95 -7.72 -5.06 -11.97
N GLY A 96 -8.22 -5.25 -13.20
CA GLY A 96 -7.39 -5.16 -14.38
C GLY A 96 -6.42 -6.31 -14.51
N THR A 97 -5.21 -6.03 -14.96
CA THR A 97 -4.19 -7.04 -15.18
C THR A 97 -3.14 -6.98 -14.09
N PHE A 98 -2.83 -8.14 -13.50
CA PHE A 98 -1.70 -8.29 -12.58
C PHE A 98 -0.53 -8.89 -13.32
N THR A 99 0.65 -8.32 -13.11
CA THR A 99 1.88 -8.72 -13.79
C THR A 99 2.87 -9.28 -12.78
N GLU A 100 3.39 -10.47 -13.05
CA GLU A 100 4.52 -11.04 -12.31
C GLU A 100 5.78 -10.85 -13.14
N TYR A 101 6.89 -10.60 -12.46
CA TYR A 101 8.15 -10.30 -13.12
C TYR A 101 9.19 -11.38 -12.88
N TYR A 102 10.14 -11.50 -13.81
CA TYR A 102 11.33 -12.31 -13.60
C TYR A 102 12.23 -11.67 -12.53
N GLN A 103 13.33 -12.35 -12.22
CA GLN A 103 14.25 -11.90 -11.17
C GLN A 103 14.94 -10.57 -11.48
N ASP A 104 14.91 -10.11 -12.72
CA ASP A 104 15.42 -8.80 -13.09
C ASP A 104 14.55 -7.64 -12.60
N GLY A 105 13.31 -7.93 -12.20
CA GLY A 105 12.39 -6.90 -11.73
C GLY A 105 11.83 -6.01 -12.82
N VAL A 106 12.05 -6.35 -14.09
CA VAL A 106 11.67 -5.52 -15.24
C VAL A 106 10.90 -6.31 -16.28
N THR A 107 11.35 -7.53 -16.59
CA THR A 107 10.76 -8.36 -17.64
C THR A 107 9.51 -9.06 -17.14
N PRO A 108 8.34 -8.82 -17.75
CA PRO A 108 7.13 -9.55 -17.36
C PRO A 108 7.28 -11.04 -17.64
N ARG A 109 6.92 -11.85 -16.65
CA ARG A 109 6.92 -13.31 -16.74
C ARG A 109 5.51 -13.84 -17.01
N LYS A 110 4.52 -13.24 -16.37
CA LYS A 110 3.14 -13.69 -16.46
C LYS A 110 2.21 -12.50 -16.26
N GLU A 111 1.20 -12.42 -17.10
CA GLU A 111 0.15 -11.42 -16.97
C GLU A 111 -1.17 -12.15 -16.76
N THR A 112 -1.89 -11.78 -15.72
CA THR A 112 -3.14 -12.41 -15.35
C THR A 112 -4.25 -11.37 -15.35
N PRO A 113 -5.19 -11.44 -16.28
CA PRO A 113 -6.36 -10.57 -16.26
C PRO A 113 -7.32 -11.00 -15.14
N ILE A 114 -7.82 -10.02 -14.44
CA ILE A 114 -8.80 -10.25 -13.37
C ILE A 114 -10.18 -9.95 -13.96
N LEU A 115 -10.98 -10.99 -14.09
CA LEU A 115 -12.26 -10.88 -14.81
C LEU A 115 -13.37 -10.29 -13.96
N GLN A 116 -13.29 -10.45 -12.65
CA GLN A 116 -14.29 -9.88 -11.74
C GLN A 116 -13.63 -9.70 -10.41
N GLY A 117 -13.57 -8.50 -10.00
CA GLY A 117 -13.06 -8.20 -8.67
C GLY A 117 -14.01 -8.62 -7.58
#